data_ae29fc2fe2ad2758d8984765e9b5914a
#
_entry.id   ae29fc2fe2ad2758d8984765e9b5914a
#
_cell.length_a   1.000
_cell.length_b   1.000
_cell.length_c   1.000
_cell.angle_alpha   90.00
_cell.angle_beta   90.00
_cell.angle_gamma   90.00
#
_symmetry.space_group_name_H-M   'P 1'
#
loop_
_entity.id
_entity.type
_entity.pdbx_description
1 polymer ?
#
loop_
_entity_poly.entity_id
_entity_poly.type
_entity_poly.pdbx_seq_one_letter_code
_entity_poly.pdbx_strand_id
1 'polypeptide(L)'
;MSEESKIIEWDKPEEQVERKNLVDIAGNIIHIKNFHEEASEKYGKYIVLETMEGEYYSFSQKLQRQTEDLAVLLTKAEMVRARVKVSNRQAYLTPP
;
A
#
# COMPACT_ATOMS: atom_id res chain seq x y z
N MET A 1 38.93 -14.15 4.83
CA MET A 1 38.30 -13.67 4.59
C MET A 1 37.83 -13.48 4.46
N SER A 2 37.74 -13.33 4.44
CA SER A 2 37.04 -12.92 4.01
C SER A 2 36.49 -12.66 3.87
N GLU A 3 36.33 -12.64 3.86
CA GLU A 3 35.67 -12.29 3.53
C GLU A 3 35.03 -12.30 3.37
N GLU A 4 35.17 -12.54 3.65
CA GLU A 4 34.46 -12.42 3.36
C GLU A 4 33.70 -12.32 3.28
N SER A 5 34.15 -12.43 3.68
CA SER A 5 33.42 -12.13 3.44
C SER A 5 32.61 -12.10 3.50
N LYS A 6 32.54 -11.88 3.54
CA LYS A 6 31.68 -11.70 3.44
C LYS A 6 30.81 -11.14 2.91
N ILE A 7 30.39 -10.92 2.62
CA ILE A 7 29.66 -10.51 1.90
C ILE A 7 28.44 -10.96 1.97
N ILE A 8 27.64 -10.41 1.89
CA ILE A 8 26.53 -10.64 1.95
C ILE A 8 25.74 -10.52 1.21
N GLU A 9 25.24 -10.78 0.89
CA GLU A 9 24.46 -10.73 0.36
C GLU A 9 23.32 -10.49 0.51
N TRP A 10 22.92 -10.09 0.15
CA TRP A 10 21.95 -9.60 0.11
C TRP A 10 20.90 -10.36 -0.12
N ASP A 11 20.38 -10.63 0.15
CA ASP A 11 19.54 -11.46 -0.11
C ASP A 11 18.65 -11.42 0.94
N LYS A 12 18.34 -10.50 1.48
CA LYS A 12 17.53 -10.38 2.39
C LYS A 12 16.20 -10.25 1.94
N PRO A 13 15.59 -11.14 1.34
CA PRO A 13 14.25 -11.02 0.83
C PRO A 13 13.25 -10.79 1.92
N GLU A 14 13.55 -11.24 3.07
CA GLU A 14 12.62 -11.03 4.16
C GLU A 14 12.47 -9.57 4.49
N GLU A 15 13.39 -8.77 4.01
CA GLU A 15 13.25 -7.37 4.25
C GLU A 15 12.45 -6.68 3.21
N GLN A 16 12.13 -7.38 2.15
CA GLN A 16 11.33 -6.79 1.11
C GLN A 16 9.89 -7.08 1.37
N VAL A 17 9.12 -6.07 1.57
CA VAL A 17 7.70 -6.24 1.74
C VAL A 17 7.09 -6.44 0.38
N GLU A 18 6.47 -7.59 0.19
CA GLU A 18 5.81 -7.87 -1.06
C GLU A 18 4.56 -7.03 -1.16
N ARG A 19 4.46 -6.25 -2.22
CA ARG A 19 3.31 -5.41 -2.46
C ARG A 19 2.36 -6.09 -3.42
N LYS A 20 1.09 -6.06 -3.09
CA LYS A 20 0.05 -6.64 -3.93
C LYS A 20 -0.87 -5.55 -4.43
N ASN A 21 -1.51 -5.83 -5.56
CA ASN A 21 -2.44 -4.87 -6.11
C ASN A 21 -3.70 -4.83 -5.24
N LEU A 22 -4.14 -3.64 -4.91
CA LEU A 22 -5.29 -3.48 -4.02
C LEU A 22 -6.54 -4.12 -4.60
N VAL A 23 -6.69 -4.17 -5.93
CA VAL A 23 -7.87 -4.79 -6.52
C VAL A 23 -7.98 -6.28 -6.19
N ASP A 24 -6.86 -6.93 -5.86
CA ASP A 24 -6.85 -8.36 -5.60
C ASP A 24 -7.55 -8.69 -4.28
N ILE A 25 -7.75 -7.72 -3.42
CA ILE A 25 -8.42 -7.95 -2.14
C ILE A 25 -9.75 -7.20 -2.06
N ALA A 26 -10.38 -7.00 -3.20
CA ALA A 26 -11.69 -6.34 -3.24
C ALA A 26 -12.66 -7.07 -2.32
N GLY A 27 -13.41 -6.30 -1.54
CA GLY A 27 -14.37 -6.84 -0.59
C GLY A 27 -13.81 -7.05 0.81
N ASN A 28 -12.50 -7.04 0.97
CA ASN A 28 -11.88 -7.26 2.27
C ASN A 28 -11.80 -5.96 3.06
N ILE A 29 -11.76 -6.12 4.38
CA ILE A 29 -11.54 -4.99 5.28
C ILE A 29 -10.06 -4.97 5.61
N ILE A 30 -9.45 -3.78 5.55
CA ILE A 30 -8.04 -3.63 5.87
C ILE A 30 -7.89 -2.55 6.95
N HIS A 31 -6.74 -2.61 7.64
CA HIS A 31 -6.43 -1.67 8.70
C HIS A 31 -5.23 -0.86 8.27
N ILE A 32 -5.46 0.36 7.81
CA ILE A 32 -4.45 1.21 7.19
C ILE A 32 -3.71 1.97 8.27
N LYS A 33 -2.39 1.79 8.31
CA LYS A 33 -1.54 2.49 9.27
C LYS A 33 -0.97 3.76 8.69
N ASN A 34 -0.71 3.77 7.41
CA ASN A 34 -0.10 4.91 6.75
C ASN A 34 -0.24 4.72 5.24
N PHE A 35 0.15 5.73 4.50
CA PHE A 35 0.20 5.61 3.05
C PHE A 35 1.24 6.60 2.51
N HIS A 36 1.67 6.35 1.29
CA HIS A 36 2.54 7.31 0.62
C HIS A 36 2.34 7.18 -0.89
N GLU A 37 2.85 8.15 -1.60
CA GLU A 37 2.73 8.20 -3.06
C GLU A 37 4.09 7.87 -3.64
N GLU A 38 4.09 7.03 -4.68
CA GLU A 38 5.30 6.72 -5.43
C GLU A 38 5.01 6.92 -6.90
N ALA A 39 6.04 6.93 -7.71
CA ALA A 39 5.89 7.13 -9.14
C ALA A 39 6.59 6.02 -9.89
N SER A 40 5.92 5.52 -10.91
CA SER A 40 6.48 4.55 -11.84
C SER A 40 6.86 5.27 -13.12
N GLU A 41 8.00 4.94 -13.68
CA GLU A 41 8.41 5.54 -14.95
C GLU A 41 7.43 5.22 -16.06
N LYS A 42 6.81 4.06 -15.97
CA LYS A 42 5.95 3.59 -17.03
C LYS A 42 4.50 3.95 -16.86
N TYR A 43 4.02 3.96 -15.64
CA TYR A 43 2.58 4.04 -15.39
C TYR A 43 2.16 5.26 -14.57
N GLY A 44 3.10 6.11 -14.17
CA GLY A 44 2.76 7.31 -13.45
C GLY A 44 2.68 7.10 -11.95
N LYS A 45 1.93 7.96 -11.30
CA LYS A 45 1.86 7.95 -9.84
C LYS A 45 0.93 6.87 -9.33
N TYR A 46 1.27 6.32 -8.18
CA TYR A 46 0.41 5.35 -7.53
C TYR A 46 0.53 5.50 -6.03
N ILE A 47 -0.47 4.96 -5.33
CA ILE A 47 -0.55 5.05 -3.87
C ILE A 47 -0.16 3.71 -3.29
N VAL A 48 0.63 3.74 -2.22
CA VAL A 48 0.98 2.54 -1.46
C VAL A 48 0.31 2.68 -0.09
N LEU A 49 -0.49 1.70 0.27
CA LEU A 49 -1.13 1.64 1.57
C LEU A 49 -0.37 0.67 2.46
N GLU A 50 0.06 1.17 3.62
CA GLU A 50 0.73 0.34 4.61
C GLU A 50 -0.31 -0.10 5.62
N THR A 51 -0.60 -1.39 5.64
CA THR A 51 -1.67 -1.91 6.47
C THR A 51 -1.16 -3.02 7.36
N MET A 52 -1.97 -3.41 8.32
CA MET A 52 -1.63 -4.55 9.16
C MET A 52 -1.60 -5.85 8.37
N GLU A 53 -2.33 -5.90 7.27
CA GLU A 53 -2.41 -7.09 6.43
C GLU A 53 -1.32 -7.17 5.38
N GLY A 54 -0.52 -6.11 5.23
CA GLY A 54 0.54 -6.04 4.25
C GLY A 54 0.54 -4.71 3.52
N GLU A 55 1.36 -4.61 2.49
CA GLU A 55 1.40 -3.41 1.67
C GLU A 55 0.66 -3.65 0.37
N TYR A 56 -0.16 -2.69 0.00
CA TYR A 56 -0.94 -2.76 -1.23
C TYR A 56 -0.73 -1.49 -2.03
N TYR A 57 -0.76 -1.63 -3.35
CA TYR A 57 -0.59 -0.47 -4.22
C TYR A 57 -1.77 -0.35 -5.16
N SER A 58 -2.01 0.84 -5.65
CA SER A 58 -3.06 1.07 -6.63
C SER A 58 -2.76 2.31 -7.45
N PHE A 59 -3.01 2.21 -8.74
CA PHE A 59 -2.93 3.36 -9.64
C PHE A 59 -4.27 4.06 -9.77
N SER A 60 -5.25 3.68 -8.96
CA SER A 60 -6.61 4.18 -9.05
C SER A 60 -6.67 5.67 -8.79
N GLN A 61 -7.28 6.40 -9.70
CA GLN A 61 -7.49 7.83 -9.48
C GLN A 61 -8.51 8.07 -8.38
N LYS A 62 -9.45 7.16 -8.21
CA LYS A 62 -10.40 7.28 -7.12
C LYS A 62 -9.70 7.24 -5.78
N LEU A 63 -8.76 6.31 -5.64
CA LEU A 63 -8.01 6.22 -4.39
C LEU A 63 -7.15 7.46 -4.19
N GLN A 64 -6.54 7.96 -5.26
CA GLN A 64 -5.71 9.16 -5.14
C GLN A 64 -6.50 10.35 -4.63
N ARG A 65 -7.78 10.43 -4.98
CA ARG A 65 -8.64 11.50 -4.47
C ARG A 65 -9.01 11.30 -3.02
N GLN A 66 -8.98 10.07 -2.54
CA GLN A 66 -9.34 9.76 -1.17
C GLN A 66 -8.19 9.96 -0.19
N THR A 67 -6.98 10.18 -0.68
CA THR A 67 -5.84 10.27 0.20
C THR A 67 -5.90 11.48 1.13
N GLU A 68 -6.54 12.56 0.70
CA GLU A 68 -6.69 13.72 1.59
C GLU A 68 -7.54 13.36 2.80
N ASP A 69 -8.65 12.68 2.57
CA ASP A 69 -9.50 12.28 3.67
C ASP A 69 -8.80 11.26 4.54
N LEU A 70 -8.06 10.34 3.93
CA LEU A 70 -7.34 9.34 4.67
C LEU A 70 -6.27 9.99 5.55
N ALA A 71 -5.57 10.99 5.02
CA ALA A 71 -4.56 11.69 5.79
C ALA A 71 -5.17 12.36 7.02
N VAL A 72 -6.34 12.97 6.86
CA VAL A 72 -7.02 13.60 8.00
C VAL A 72 -7.38 12.56 9.05
N LEU A 73 -7.90 11.42 8.63
CA LEU A 73 -8.28 10.38 9.56
C LEU A 73 -7.07 9.82 10.30
N LEU A 74 -5.95 9.69 9.60
CA LEU A 74 -4.73 9.15 10.23
C LEU A 74 -4.11 10.13 11.23
N THR A 75 -4.45 11.41 11.17
CA THR A 75 -4.01 12.33 12.21
C THR A 75 -4.81 12.16 13.50
N LYS A 76 -5.95 11.50 13.43
CA LYS A 76 -6.85 11.34 14.57
C LYS A 76 -6.80 9.96 15.19
N ALA A 77 -6.21 9.00 14.50
CA ALA A 77 -6.20 7.62 14.96
C ALA A 77 -4.95 6.94 14.44
N GLU A 78 -4.55 5.86 15.10
CA GLU A 78 -3.37 5.11 14.69
C GLU A 78 -3.63 4.31 13.43
N MET A 79 -4.86 3.91 13.21
CA MET A 79 -5.23 3.12 12.04
C MET A 79 -6.62 3.50 11.58
N VAL A 80 -6.85 3.33 10.29
CA VAL A 80 -8.17 3.54 9.69
C VAL A 80 -8.62 2.22 9.12
N ARG A 81 -9.79 1.77 9.53
CA ARG A 81 -10.36 0.53 9.04
C ARG A 81 -11.31 0.85 7.90
N ALA A 82 -11.10 0.20 6.77
CA ALA A 82 -11.90 0.48 5.59
C ALA A 82 -12.06 -0.80 4.77
N ARG A 83 -13.09 -0.80 3.95
CA ARG A 83 -13.33 -1.91 3.02
C ARG A 83 -12.85 -1.50 1.64
N VAL A 84 -12.20 -2.43 0.96
CA VAL A 84 -11.73 -2.22 -0.40
C VAL A 84 -12.84 -2.58 -1.36
N LYS A 85 -13.13 -1.67 -2.29
CA LYS A 85 -14.08 -1.95 -3.36
C LYS A 85 -13.46 -1.60 -4.69
N VAL A 86 -14.00 -2.17 -5.76
CA VAL A 86 -13.48 -1.96 -7.10
C VAL A 86 -14.65 -1.61 -8.01
N SER A 87 -14.47 -0.57 -8.81
CA SER A 87 -15.43 -0.17 -9.82
C SER A 87 -14.64 0.27 -11.05
N ASN A 88 -14.98 -0.28 -12.21
CA ASN A 88 -14.27 0.04 -13.45
C ASN A 88 -12.76 -0.16 -13.30
N ARG A 89 -12.39 -1.27 -12.62
CA ARG A 89 -11.00 -1.65 -12.41
C ARG A 89 -10.22 -0.68 -11.51
N GLN A 90 -10.93 0.20 -10.83
CA GLN A 90 -10.28 1.14 -9.91
C GLN A 90 -10.67 0.80 -8.48
N ALA A 91 -9.66 0.57 -7.66
CA ALA A 91 -9.87 0.30 -6.25
C ALA A 91 -10.14 1.60 -5.52
N TYR A 92 -10.98 1.54 -4.50
CA TYR A 92 -11.26 2.68 -3.65
C TYR A 92 -11.70 2.17 -2.29
N LEU A 93 -11.78 3.07 -1.32
CA LEU A 93 -12.07 2.71 0.05
C LEU A 93 -13.49 3.17 0.41
N THR A 94 -14.15 2.35 1.21
CA THR A 94 -15.48 2.67 1.74
C THR A 94 -15.50 2.35 3.23
N PRO A 95 -16.51 2.82 3.95
CA PRO A 95 -16.69 2.38 5.34
C PRO A 95 -16.77 0.86 5.41
N PRO A 96 -16.28 0.29 6.49
CA PRO A 96 -16.21 -1.16 6.63
C PRO A 96 -17.61 -1.83 6.76
#